data_fc3ffa8effd6d3272f7e5c342cb79cb5
#
_entry.id   fc3ffa8effd6d3272f7e5c342cb79cb5
#
_cell.length_a   1.000
_cell.length_b   1.000
_cell.length_c   1.000
_cell.angle_alpha   90.00
_cell.angle_beta   90.00
_cell.angle_gamma   90.00
#
_symmetry.space_group_name_H-M   'P 1'
#
loop_
_entity.id
_entity.type
_entity.pdbx_description
1 polymer ?
#
loop_
_entity_poly.entity_id
_entity_poly.type
_entity_poly.pdbx_seq_one_letter_code
_entity_poly.pdbx_strand_id
1 'polypeptide(L)'
;MSSPDTKLLLLEELEDLKRMASHLAKSLDRCAGIDVSSGRADLADERVEAFTSRFARTADLLVNKALRTLDLHELESPGSLLDVLQRAEKRGIINSARELRLIKNLRNAIAHDYAGDNIAETFELCRQWTPTLLSATQRLDDYASNLPE
;
A
#
# COMPACT_ATOMS: atom_id res chain seq x y z
N MET A 1 24.12 -4.68 -14.17
CA MET A 1 23.11 -4.64 -15.23
C MET A 1 21.79 -5.23 -14.77
N SER A 2 20.72 -4.51 -15.07
CA SER A 2 19.37 -4.99 -14.72
C SER A 2 18.97 -6.18 -15.60
N SER A 3 18.25 -7.12 -15.02
CA SER A 3 17.80 -8.33 -15.71
C SER A 3 16.44 -8.10 -16.39
N PRO A 4 16.23 -8.62 -17.62
CA PRO A 4 14.89 -8.62 -18.22
C PRO A 4 13.84 -9.33 -17.35
N ASP A 5 14.26 -10.37 -16.62
CA ASP A 5 13.36 -11.14 -15.74
C ASP A 5 12.87 -10.29 -14.57
N THR A 6 13.75 -9.47 -13.97
CA THR A 6 13.34 -8.58 -12.87
C THR A 6 12.40 -7.50 -13.37
N LYS A 7 12.62 -6.99 -14.60
CA LYS A 7 11.70 -6.00 -15.18
C LYS A 7 10.33 -6.62 -15.44
N LEU A 8 10.28 -7.82 -15.99
CA LEU A 8 9.02 -8.52 -16.23
C LEU A 8 8.28 -8.77 -14.92
N LEU A 9 8.99 -9.24 -13.89
CA LEU A 9 8.40 -9.45 -12.57
C LEU A 9 7.85 -8.15 -12.00
N LEU A 10 8.63 -7.06 -12.10
CA LEU A 10 8.18 -5.75 -11.64
C LEU A 10 6.89 -5.32 -12.34
N LEU A 11 6.81 -5.49 -13.66
CA LEU A 11 5.63 -5.12 -14.42
C LEU A 11 4.41 -5.95 -14.03
N GLU A 12 4.59 -7.25 -13.79
CA GLU A 12 3.51 -8.12 -13.32
C GLU A 12 3.02 -7.70 -11.93
N GLU A 13 3.94 -7.46 -11.02
CA GLU A 13 3.60 -7.01 -9.66
C GLU A 13 2.93 -5.64 -9.68
N LEU A 14 3.35 -4.77 -10.59
CA LEU A 14 2.77 -3.45 -10.75
C LEU A 14 1.33 -3.53 -11.28
N GLU A 15 1.05 -4.46 -12.20
CA GLU A 15 -0.33 -4.69 -12.66
C GLU A 15 -1.23 -5.16 -11.52
N ASP A 16 -0.74 -6.07 -10.69
CA ASP A 16 -1.49 -6.53 -9.50
C ASP A 16 -1.72 -5.37 -8.52
N LEU A 17 -0.69 -4.56 -8.29
CA LEU A 17 -0.78 -3.39 -7.40
C LEU A 17 -1.80 -2.38 -7.91
N LYS A 18 -1.76 -2.07 -9.20
CA LYS A 18 -2.70 -1.11 -9.81
C LYS A 18 -4.13 -1.61 -9.72
N ARG A 19 -4.35 -2.90 -9.93
CA ARG A 19 -5.67 -3.50 -9.81
C ARG A 19 -6.17 -3.40 -8.37
N MET A 20 -5.32 -3.72 -7.40
CA MET A 20 -5.70 -3.63 -6.00
C MET A 20 -5.93 -2.18 -5.57
N ALA A 21 -5.11 -1.25 -6.05
CA ALA A 21 -5.30 0.18 -5.78
C ALA A 21 -6.66 0.67 -6.32
N SER A 22 -7.05 0.20 -7.50
CA SER A 22 -8.37 0.52 -8.06
C SER A 22 -9.50 -0.01 -7.18
N HIS A 23 -9.37 -1.25 -6.69
CA HIS A 23 -10.35 -1.82 -5.77
C HIS A 23 -10.39 -1.05 -4.44
N LEU A 24 -9.23 -0.61 -3.96
CA LEU A 24 -9.13 0.19 -2.74
C LEU A 24 -9.87 1.53 -2.90
N ALA A 25 -9.64 2.22 -4.02
CA ALA A 25 -10.31 3.49 -4.31
C ALA A 25 -11.82 3.33 -4.35
N LYS A 26 -12.30 2.28 -5.01
CA LYS A 26 -13.75 1.99 -5.07
C LYS A 26 -14.31 1.66 -3.69
N SER A 27 -13.56 0.92 -2.87
CA SER A 27 -13.98 0.62 -1.50
C SER A 27 -14.07 1.88 -0.65
N LEU A 28 -13.14 2.80 -0.83
CA LEU A 28 -13.18 4.08 -0.11
C LEU A 28 -14.46 4.83 -0.45
N ASP A 29 -14.81 4.88 -1.73
CA ASP A 29 -16.05 5.54 -2.18
C ASP A 29 -17.29 4.88 -1.56
N ARG A 30 -17.32 3.55 -1.48
CA ARG A 30 -18.44 2.82 -0.87
C ARG A 30 -18.55 3.07 0.63
N CYS A 31 -17.47 3.49 1.26
CA CYS A 31 -17.46 3.81 2.69
C CYS A 31 -17.82 5.26 2.98
N ALA A 32 -18.10 6.07 1.96
CA ALA A 32 -18.50 7.46 2.15
C ALA A 32 -19.76 7.52 3.03
N GLY A 33 -19.72 8.39 4.02
CA GLY A 33 -20.84 8.56 4.94
C GLY A 33 -20.90 7.58 6.11
N ILE A 34 -20.03 6.57 6.15
CA ILE A 34 -19.97 5.66 7.29
C ILE A 34 -19.29 6.39 8.45
N ASP A 35 -19.96 6.43 9.60
CA ASP A 35 -19.44 7.01 10.83
C ASP A 35 -19.25 5.89 11.85
N VAL A 36 -18.00 5.54 12.13
CA VAL A 36 -17.65 4.49 13.09
C VAL A 36 -17.41 5.02 14.49
N SER A 37 -17.51 6.35 14.70
CA SER A 37 -17.30 6.95 16.01
C SER A 37 -18.39 6.54 17.00
N SER A 38 -19.57 6.15 16.53
CA SER A 38 -20.64 5.65 17.37
C SER A 38 -20.32 4.30 18.01
N GLY A 39 -19.34 3.59 17.45
CA GLY A 39 -18.83 2.34 18.01
C GLY A 39 -19.77 1.14 17.97
N ARG A 40 -20.69 1.09 16.99
CA ARG A 40 -21.74 0.06 17.02
C ARG A 40 -21.86 -0.72 15.72
N ALA A 41 -23.01 -0.67 15.10
CA ALA A 41 -23.35 -1.50 13.94
C ALA A 41 -22.32 -1.43 12.81
N ASP A 42 -21.66 -0.32 12.69
CA ASP A 42 -20.67 -0.07 11.63
C ASP A 42 -19.44 -0.97 11.77
N LEU A 43 -19.16 -1.48 12.97
CA LEU A 43 -18.04 -2.39 13.19
C LEU A 43 -18.25 -3.73 12.46
N ALA A 44 -19.51 -4.11 12.22
CA ALA A 44 -19.87 -5.32 11.48
C ALA A 44 -20.17 -5.03 10.01
N ASP A 45 -19.94 -3.81 9.54
CA ASP A 45 -20.23 -3.43 8.16
C ASP A 45 -19.22 -4.07 7.21
N GLU A 46 -19.72 -4.83 6.26
CA GLU A 46 -18.89 -5.52 5.27
C GLU A 46 -18.07 -4.55 4.42
N ARG A 47 -18.56 -3.33 4.23
CA ARG A 47 -17.83 -2.29 3.47
C ARG A 47 -16.57 -1.86 4.19
N VAL A 48 -16.64 -1.73 5.52
CA VAL A 48 -15.50 -1.38 6.35
C VAL A 48 -14.45 -2.50 6.30
N GLU A 49 -14.90 -3.73 6.46
CA GLU A 49 -14.03 -4.91 6.42
C GLU A 49 -13.34 -5.04 5.05
N ALA A 50 -14.10 -4.89 3.98
CA ALA A 50 -13.55 -4.94 2.62
C ALA A 50 -12.51 -3.84 2.40
N PHE A 51 -12.79 -2.63 2.86
CA PHE A 51 -11.89 -1.48 2.70
C PHE A 51 -10.57 -1.70 3.45
N THR A 52 -10.63 -2.07 4.72
CA THR A 52 -9.40 -2.29 5.51
C THR A 52 -8.58 -3.45 4.95
N SER A 53 -9.22 -4.51 4.49
CA SER A 53 -8.55 -5.63 3.85
C SER A 53 -7.83 -5.22 2.56
N ARG A 54 -8.48 -4.42 1.74
CA ARG A 54 -7.88 -3.93 0.49
C ARG A 54 -6.75 -2.94 0.73
N PHE A 55 -6.88 -2.13 1.77
CA PHE A 55 -5.80 -1.26 2.22
C PHE A 55 -4.56 -2.08 2.57
N ALA A 56 -4.73 -3.11 3.39
CA ALA A 56 -3.63 -3.98 3.81
C ALA A 56 -2.95 -4.67 2.62
N ARG A 57 -3.74 -5.19 1.68
CA ARG A 57 -3.20 -5.85 0.48
C ARG A 57 -2.45 -4.89 -0.42
N THR A 58 -2.96 -3.68 -0.58
CA THR A 58 -2.29 -2.65 -1.39
C THR A 58 -0.93 -2.31 -0.78
N ALA A 59 -0.89 -2.10 0.54
CA ALA A 59 0.35 -1.82 1.25
C ALA A 59 1.36 -2.96 1.07
N ASP A 60 0.92 -4.20 1.18
CA ASP A 60 1.80 -5.37 1.00
C ASP A 60 2.34 -5.47 -0.43
N LEU A 61 1.50 -5.28 -1.43
CA LEU A 61 1.93 -5.34 -2.81
C LEU A 61 2.93 -4.23 -3.14
N LEU A 62 2.71 -3.04 -2.62
CA LEU A 62 3.63 -1.91 -2.82
C LEU A 62 4.97 -2.16 -2.13
N VAL A 63 4.94 -2.40 -0.83
CA VAL A 63 6.14 -2.38 0.01
C VAL A 63 6.90 -3.70 -0.03
N ASN A 64 6.19 -4.81 0.12
CA ASN A 64 6.85 -6.12 0.23
C ASN A 64 7.18 -6.75 -1.12
N LYS A 65 6.54 -6.31 -2.20
CA LYS A 65 6.78 -6.87 -3.53
C LYS A 65 7.36 -5.85 -4.50
N ALA A 66 6.55 -4.92 -4.98
CA ALA A 66 6.95 -4.04 -6.07
C ALA A 66 8.20 -3.20 -5.76
N LEU A 67 8.27 -2.57 -4.59
CA LEU A 67 9.43 -1.76 -4.24
C LEU A 67 10.69 -2.62 -4.06
N ARG A 68 10.56 -3.82 -3.52
CA ARG A 68 11.70 -4.73 -3.37
C ARG A 68 12.19 -5.26 -4.72
N THR A 69 11.27 -5.54 -5.63
CA THR A 69 11.62 -5.97 -6.98
C THR A 69 12.30 -4.84 -7.74
N LEU A 70 11.84 -3.60 -7.55
CA LEU A 70 12.50 -2.43 -8.13
C LEU A 70 13.94 -2.30 -7.62
N ASP A 71 14.16 -2.46 -6.31
CA ASP A 71 15.50 -2.44 -5.74
C ASP A 71 16.38 -3.51 -6.41
N LEU A 72 15.85 -4.72 -6.53
CA LEU A 72 16.57 -5.82 -7.17
C LEU A 72 16.89 -5.49 -8.63
N HIS A 73 15.93 -4.94 -9.36
CA HIS A 73 16.11 -4.54 -10.76
C HIS A 73 17.19 -3.47 -10.92
N GLU A 74 17.26 -2.54 -9.97
CA GLU A 74 18.24 -1.46 -9.98
C GLU A 74 19.53 -1.84 -9.24
N LEU A 75 19.73 -3.14 -8.98
CA LEU A 75 20.96 -3.72 -8.42
C LEU A 75 21.29 -3.21 -7.02
N GLU A 76 20.25 -2.83 -6.25
CA GLU A 76 20.44 -2.48 -4.85
C GLU A 76 20.60 -3.74 -4.01
N SER A 77 21.39 -3.65 -2.95
CA SER A 77 21.53 -4.75 -2.00
C SER A 77 20.20 -5.01 -1.29
N PRO A 78 19.86 -6.27 -1.00
CA PRO A 78 18.73 -6.54 -0.13
C PRO A 78 18.89 -5.77 1.19
N GLY A 79 17.81 -5.23 1.69
CA GLY A 79 17.87 -4.39 2.88
C GLY A 79 16.66 -4.53 3.77
N SER A 80 16.70 -3.80 4.86
CA SER A 80 15.59 -3.70 5.80
C SER A 80 14.42 -2.95 5.17
N LEU A 81 13.28 -2.99 5.84
CA LEU A 81 12.12 -2.17 5.43
C LEU A 81 12.50 -0.70 5.30
N LEU A 82 13.25 -0.18 6.27
CA LEU A 82 13.69 1.22 6.24
C LEU A 82 14.53 1.52 5.00
N ASP A 83 15.45 0.63 4.63
CA ASP A 83 16.26 0.80 3.43
C ASP A 83 15.39 0.89 2.18
N VAL A 84 14.42 0.00 2.04
CA VAL A 84 13.49 -0.01 0.90
C VAL A 84 12.72 1.30 0.83
N LEU A 85 12.20 1.78 1.96
CA LEU A 85 11.41 3.01 2.02
C LEU A 85 12.27 4.24 1.75
N GLN A 86 13.48 4.30 2.27
CA GLN A 86 14.40 5.42 2.02
C GLN A 86 14.79 5.50 0.55
N ARG A 87 15.00 4.36 -0.10
CA ARG A 87 15.27 4.32 -1.55
C ARG A 87 14.07 4.82 -2.34
N ALA A 88 12.87 4.41 -1.96
CA ALA A 88 11.64 4.87 -2.62
C ALA A 88 11.44 6.38 -2.46
N GLU A 89 11.74 6.92 -1.29
CA GLU A 89 11.71 8.37 -1.05
C GLU A 89 12.71 9.09 -1.94
N LYS A 90 13.92 8.58 -2.02
CA LYS A 90 15.00 9.16 -2.83
C LYS A 90 14.65 9.15 -4.33
N ARG A 91 13.93 8.12 -4.79
CA ARG A 91 13.47 8.01 -6.17
C ARG A 91 12.25 8.89 -6.47
N GLY A 92 11.66 9.50 -5.45
CA GLY A 92 10.46 10.33 -5.62
C GLY A 92 9.17 9.54 -5.73
N ILE A 93 9.18 8.25 -5.43
CA ILE A 93 7.99 7.39 -5.48
C ILE A 93 7.08 7.67 -4.29
N ILE A 94 7.67 7.97 -3.14
CA ILE A 94 6.95 8.36 -1.93
C ILE A 94 7.49 9.68 -1.41
N ASN A 95 6.67 10.40 -0.65
CA ASN A 95 7.09 11.66 -0.05
C ASN A 95 7.95 11.47 1.18
N SER A 96 7.69 10.40 1.94
CA SER A 96 8.34 10.19 3.23
C SER A 96 8.37 8.71 3.59
N ALA A 97 9.57 8.23 3.90
CA ALA A 97 9.74 6.87 4.43
C ALA A 97 8.97 6.70 5.74
N ARG A 98 8.88 7.76 6.55
CA ARG A 98 8.14 7.73 7.81
C ARG A 98 6.65 7.47 7.59
N GLU A 99 6.04 8.12 6.60
CA GLU A 99 4.63 7.92 6.27
C GLU A 99 4.36 6.47 5.88
N LEU A 100 5.18 5.90 5.04
CA LEU A 100 5.02 4.51 4.61
C LEU A 100 5.29 3.55 5.76
N ARG A 101 6.16 3.92 6.70
CA ARG A 101 6.37 3.14 7.91
C ARG A 101 5.08 3.09 8.76
N LEU A 102 4.40 4.24 8.89
CA LEU A 102 3.12 4.30 9.59
C LEU A 102 2.05 3.46 8.89
N ILE A 103 2.01 3.51 7.56
CA ILE A 103 1.11 2.68 6.77
C ILE A 103 1.39 1.19 6.99
N LYS A 104 2.66 0.80 7.03
CA LYS A 104 3.05 -0.59 7.26
C LYS A 104 2.65 -1.04 8.67
N ASN A 105 2.82 -0.18 9.67
CA ASN A 105 2.39 -0.46 11.03
C ASN A 105 0.87 -0.63 11.10
N LEU A 106 0.13 0.19 10.38
CA LEU A 106 -1.32 0.11 10.29
C LEU A 106 -1.75 -1.21 9.64
N ARG A 107 -1.08 -1.63 8.57
CA ARG A 107 -1.32 -2.93 7.94
C ARG A 107 -1.14 -4.07 8.95
N ASN A 108 -0.10 -3.99 9.77
CA ASN A 108 0.16 -5.02 10.78
C ASN A 108 -0.94 -5.02 11.87
N ALA A 109 -1.42 -3.84 12.26
CA ALA A 109 -2.52 -3.71 13.20
C ALA A 109 -3.81 -4.35 12.65
N ILE A 110 -4.09 -4.16 11.37
CA ILE A 110 -5.25 -4.81 10.71
C ILE A 110 -5.15 -6.33 10.82
N ALA A 111 -3.96 -6.88 10.53
CA ALA A 111 -3.73 -8.32 10.56
C ALA A 111 -3.87 -8.93 11.96
N HIS A 112 -3.62 -8.15 13.00
CA HIS A 112 -3.60 -8.61 14.39
C HIS A 112 -4.84 -8.23 15.20
N ASP A 113 -5.81 -7.56 14.60
CA ASP A 113 -7.03 -7.15 15.30
C ASP A 113 -8.12 -8.22 15.18
N TYR A 114 -7.86 -9.38 15.78
CA TYR A 114 -8.75 -10.53 15.68
C TYR A 114 -10.14 -10.31 16.28
N ALA A 115 -10.22 -9.48 17.33
CA ALA A 115 -11.49 -9.21 18.00
C ALA A 115 -12.24 -8.03 17.39
N GLY A 116 -11.60 -7.25 16.50
CA GLY A 116 -12.17 -6.06 15.92
C GLY A 116 -12.31 -4.89 16.90
N ASP A 117 -11.60 -4.93 18.03
CA ASP A 117 -11.73 -3.92 19.08
C ASP A 117 -11.28 -2.53 18.64
N ASN A 118 -10.34 -2.48 17.69
CA ASN A 118 -9.76 -1.23 17.21
C ASN A 118 -10.22 -0.85 15.79
N ILE A 119 -11.29 -1.49 15.29
CA ILE A 119 -11.69 -1.31 13.90
C ILE A 119 -12.07 0.15 13.58
N ALA A 120 -12.71 0.85 14.51
CA ALA A 120 -13.10 2.24 14.29
C ALA A 120 -11.88 3.14 14.06
N GLU A 121 -10.88 3.02 14.93
CA GLU A 121 -9.64 3.77 14.80
C GLU A 121 -8.88 3.37 13.54
N THR A 122 -8.77 2.07 13.29
CA THR A 122 -8.11 1.50 12.13
C THR A 122 -8.75 2.01 10.84
N PHE A 123 -10.08 2.01 10.78
CA PHE A 123 -10.83 2.48 9.62
C PHE A 123 -10.53 3.95 9.32
N GLU A 124 -10.53 4.81 10.34
CA GLU A 124 -10.25 6.24 10.15
C GLU A 124 -8.80 6.46 9.68
N LEU A 125 -7.84 5.70 10.22
CA LEU A 125 -6.45 5.78 9.78
C LEU A 125 -6.29 5.29 8.33
N CYS A 126 -6.98 4.22 7.95
CA CYS A 126 -6.98 3.76 6.56
C CYS A 126 -7.54 4.82 5.62
N ARG A 127 -8.61 5.51 6.04
CA ARG A 127 -9.17 6.63 5.27
C ARG A 127 -8.13 7.73 5.07
N GLN A 128 -7.44 8.08 6.15
CA GLN A 128 -6.43 9.14 6.14
C GLN A 128 -5.28 8.80 5.19
N TRP A 129 -4.84 7.56 5.19
CA TRP A 129 -3.62 7.15 4.47
C TRP A 129 -3.84 6.57 3.08
N THR A 130 -5.09 6.31 2.69
CA THR A 130 -5.38 5.78 1.35
C THR A 130 -4.87 6.70 0.23
N PRO A 131 -5.07 8.03 0.27
CA PRO A 131 -4.51 8.89 -0.78
C PRO A 131 -3.01 8.76 -0.94
N THR A 132 -2.29 8.59 0.16
CA THR A 132 -0.83 8.39 0.13
C THR A 132 -0.46 7.08 -0.59
N LEU A 133 -1.18 5.99 -0.31
CA LEU A 133 -0.97 4.70 -0.99
C LEU A 133 -1.27 4.80 -2.49
N LEU A 134 -2.37 5.46 -2.85
CA LEU A 134 -2.74 5.61 -4.25
C LEU A 134 -1.73 6.47 -5.01
N SER A 135 -1.24 7.53 -4.38
CA SER A 135 -0.21 8.40 -4.96
C SER A 135 1.11 7.63 -5.17
N ALA A 136 1.52 6.84 -4.17
CA ALA A 136 2.73 6.04 -4.28
C ALA A 136 2.64 5.02 -5.42
N THR A 137 1.48 4.39 -5.58
CA THR A 137 1.23 3.43 -6.66
C THR A 137 1.37 4.12 -8.02
N GLN A 138 0.78 5.29 -8.19
CA GLN A 138 0.86 6.03 -9.45
C GLN A 138 2.29 6.47 -9.74
N ARG A 139 3.00 6.96 -8.74
CA ARG A 139 4.39 7.38 -8.92
C ARG A 139 5.31 6.21 -9.25
N LEU A 140 5.07 5.05 -8.65
CA LEU A 140 5.82 3.85 -9.00
C LEU A 140 5.56 3.45 -10.45
N ASP A 141 4.31 3.50 -10.89
CA ASP A 141 3.95 3.21 -12.28
C ASP A 141 4.67 4.16 -13.24
N ASP A 142 4.67 5.46 -12.92
CA ASP A 142 5.37 6.47 -13.72
C ASP A 142 6.87 6.21 -13.74
N TYR A 143 7.45 5.90 -12.60
CA TYR A 143 8.88 5.58 -12.49
C TYR A 143 9.24 4.37 -13.35
N ALA A 144 8.45 3.30 -13.24
CA ALA A 144 8.69 2.06 -14.00
C ALA A 144 8.55 2.28 -15.50
N SER A 145 7.65 3.15 -15.93
CA SER A 145 7.46 3.48 -17.35
C SER A 145 8.69 4.17 -17.97
N ASN A 146 9.53 4.76 -17.16
CA ASN A 146 10.72 5.47 -17.60
C ASN A 146 12.01 4.65 -17.45
N LEU A 147 11.89 3.38 -17.02
CA LEU A 147 13.05 2.51 -16.92
C LEU A 147 13.56 2.13 -18.31
N PRO A 148 14.89 2.03 -18.48
CA PRO A 148 15.47 1.55 -19.74
C PRO A 148 14.99 0.14 -20.07
N GLU A 149 14.92 -0.16 -21.34
CA GLU A 149 14.58 -1.49 -21.82
C GLU A 149 15.70 -2.51 -21.64
#